data_b35f74d46111991400ce4bbd821e5cc4
#
_entry.id   b35f74d46111991400ce4bbd821e5cc4
#
_cell.length_a   1.000
_cell.length_b   1.000
_cell.length_c   1.000
_cell.angle_alpha   90.00
_cell.angle_beta   90.00
_cell.angle_gamma   90.00
#
_symmetry.space_group_name_H-M   'P 1'
#
loop_
_entity.id
_entity.type
_entity.pdbx_description
1 polymer ?
#
loop_
_entity_poly.entity_id
_entity_poly.type
_entity_poly.pdbx_seq_one_letter_code
_entity_poly.pdbx_strand_id
1 'polypeptide(L)'
;ARDPFGFKPLCIGKRDNTYVMSSETCALDAVGAEFVRDVLPGEIVTITADGRIESDTSMCQKEHKKCIFEYIYFARPDSHIDGISVYMSRIMAGRLLAKSHPVDADLVVGVPESGNVAAMGYALESGIPYGMAFIKNSYVGRTFIR
;
A
#
# COMPACT_ATOMS: atom_id res chain seq x y z
N ALA A 1 10.22 13.36 9.04
CA ALA A 1 11.28 12.90 8.15
C ALA A 1 10.98 11.49 7.65
N ARG A 2 11.39 11.19 6.43
CA ARG A 2 11.36 9.85 5.86
C ARG A 2 12.79 9.33 5.74
N ASP A 3 13.01 8.02 5.94
CA ASP A 3 14.35 7.43 5.85
C ASP A 3 14.98 7.64 4.45
N PRO A 4 16.34 7.74 4.35
CA PRO A 4 17.00 8.10 3.09
C PRO A 4 16.77 7.13 1.93
N PHE A 5 16.47 5.87 2.22
CA PHE A 5 16.20 4.85 1.19
C PHE A 5 14.72 4.70 0.85
N GLY A 6 13.82 5.33 1.62
CA GLY A 6 12.37 5.22 1.45
C GLY A 6 11.82 3.81 1.74
N PHE A 7 12.39 3.11 2.72
CA PHE A 7 11.92 1.78 3.13
C PHE A 7 10.45 1.76 3.44
N LYS A 8 9.99 2.76 4.22
CA LYS A 8 8.60 2.90 4.61
C LYS A 8 7.96 4.10 3.92
N PRO A 9 6.69 4.00 3.56
CA PRO A 9 5.97 5.12 2.97
C PRO A 9 5.67 6.20 4.01
N LEU A 10 5.53 7.42 3.54
CA LEU A 10 5.06 8.56 4.33
C LEU A 10 4.41 9.57 3.40
N CYS A 11 3.18 9.96 3.69
CA CYS A 11 2.43 10.94 2.91
C CYS A 11 1.88 12.07 3.79
N ILE A 12 1.55 13.17 3.15
CA ILE A 12 0.96 14.36 3.77
C ILE A 12 -0.42 14.57 3.15
N GLY A 13 -1.40 14.77 4.00
CA GLY A 13 -2.71 15.28 3.67
C GLY A 13 -3.00 16.59 4.35
N LYS A 14 -4.08 17.24 3.94
CA LYS A 14 -4.58 18.48 4.54
C LYS A 14 -6.08 18.39 4.74
N ARG A 15 -6.52 18.78 5.93
CA ARG A 15 -7.93 18.98 6.25
C ARG A 15 -8.09 20.37 6.85
N ASP A 16 -8.82 21.22 6.19
CA ASP A 16 -8.98 22.64 6.55
C ASP A 16 -7.60 23.31 6.70
N ASN A 17 -7.25 23.78 7.88
CA ASN A 17 -5.97 24.40 8.20
C ASN A 17 -4.98 23.43 8.88
N THR A 18 -5.31 22.13 8.96
CA THR A 18 -4.49 21.13 9.67
C THR A 18 -3.84 20.17 8.67
N TYR A 19 -2.53 19.96 8.82
CA TYR A 19 -1.83 18.91 8.11
C TYR A 19 -1.89 17.58 8.85
N VAL A 20 -2.09 16.50 8.11
CA VAL A 20 -2.13 15.13 8.59
C VAL A 20 -0.99 14.36 7.93
N MET A 21 -0.24 13.61 8.72
CA MET A 21 0.83 12.74 8.21
C MET A 21 0.46 11.29 8.46
N SER A 22 0.63 10.46 7.45
CA SER A 22 0.33 9.03 7.53
C SER A 22 1.29 8.21 6.69
N SER A 23 1.42 6.93 7.03
CA SER A 23 2.12 5.95 6.19
C SER A 23 1.30 5.52 4.97
N GLU A 24 -0.03 5.72 4.99
CA GLU A 24 -0.95 5.25 3.95
C GLU A 24 -1.99 6.31 3.60
N THR A 25 -2.34 6.44 2.32
CA THR A 25 -3.36 7.40 1.87
C THR A 25 -4.75 7.05 2.38
N CYS A 26 -5.07 5.77 2.55
CA CYS A 26 -6.36 5.35 3.12
C CYS A 26 -6.63 5.89 4.53
N ALA A 27 -5.59 6.22 5.31
CA ALA A 27 -5.75 6.85 6.60
C ALA A 27 -6.11 8.35 6.47
N LEU A 28 -5.64 9.03 5.40
CA LEU A 28 -6.07 10.38 5.07
C LEU A 28 -7.55 10.41 4.72
N ASP A 29 -8.00 9.46 3.88
CA ASP A 29 -9.41 9.31 3.50
C ASP A 29 -10.29 9.09 4.75
N ALA A 30 -9.84 8.23 5.69
CA ALA A 30 -10.58 7.91 6.91
C ALA A 30 -10.80 9.14 7.81
N VAL A 31 -9.92 10.13 7.78
CA VAL A 31 -10.05 11.37 8.56
C VAL A 31 -10.59 12.55 7.73
N GLY A 32 -10.92 12.31 6.45
CA GLY A 32 -11.42 13.33 5.54
C GLY A 32 -10.37 14.39 5.17
N ALA A 33 -9.09 13.98 5.10
CA ALA A 33 -7.99 14.84 4.65
C ALA A 33 -7.71 14.61 3.17
N GLU A 34 -7.55 15.68 2.41
CA GLU A 34 -7.14 15.62 1.01
C GLU A 34 -5.65 15.29 0.92
N PHE A 35 -5.29 14.37 0.02
CA PHE A 35 -3.88 14.04 -0.25
C PHE A 35 -3.15 15.23 -0.86
N VAL A 36 -2.03 15.61 -0.27
CA VAL A 36 -1.16 16.68 -0.78
C VAL A 36 -0.02 16.11 -1.59
N ARG A 37 0.81 15.27 -0.98
CA ARG A 37 1.92 14.57 -1.64
C ARG A 37 2.54 13.49 -0.77
N ASP A 38 3.33 12.62 -1.37
CA ASP A 38 4.28 11.79 -0.65
C ASP A 38 5.48 12.61 -0.16
N VAL A 39 6.08 12.19 0.97
CA VAL A 39 7.36 12.70 1.44
C VAL A 39 8.46 11.94 0.72
N LEU A 40 9.45 12.64 0.18
CA LEU A 40 10.56 12.01 -0.55
C LEU A 40 11.45 11.19 0.40
N PRO A 41 12.06 10.10 -0.07
CA PRO A 41 13.11 9.41 0.68
C PRO A 41 14.23 10.38 1.09
N GLY A 42 14.53 10.44 2.38
CA GLY A 42 15.53 11.36 2.95
C GLY A 42 15.05 12.79 3.21
N GLU A 43 13.81 13.10 2.88
CA GLU A 43 13.26 14.44 3.10
C GLU A 43 12.88 14.65 4.58
N ILE A 44 13.20 15.84 5.06
CA ILE A 44 12.70 16.36 6.34
C ILE A 44 11.68 17.45 6.04
N VAL A 45 10.46 17.24 6.48
CA VAL A 45 9.37 18.20 6.32
C VAL A 45 9.11 18.88 7.66
N THR A 46 9.16 20.21 7.68
CA THR A 46 8.78 21.03 8.82
C THR A 46 7.48 21.74 8.52
N ILE A 47 6.52 21.61 9.42
CA ILE A 47 5.25 22.34 9.36
C ILE A 47 5.30 23.39 10.47
N THR A 48 5.30 24.65 10.09
CA THR A 48 5.39 25.76 11.02
C THR A 48 4.00 26.11 11.61
N ALA A 49 3.99 26.82 12.72
CA ALA A 49 2.74 27.17 13.44
C ALA A 49 1.78 28.04 12.59
N ASP A 50 2.30 28.78 11.63
CA ASP A 50 1.52 29.57 10.66
C ASP A 50 1.09 28.75 9.42
N GLY A 51 1.33 27.44 9.43
CA GLY A 51 0.85 26.52 8.39
C GLY A 51 1.70 26.48 7.12
N ARG A 52 2.93 26.98 7.13
CA ARG A 52 3.87 26.81 6.00
C ARG A 52 4.52 25.44 6.07
N ILE A 53 4.75 24.85 4.89
CA ILE A 53 5.54 23.63 4.75
C ILE A 53 6.93 24.00 4.21
N GLU A 54 7.94 23.61 4.93
CA GLU A 54 9.35 23.74 4.54
C GLU A 54 9.94 22.34 4.34
N SER A 55 10.69 22.15 3.26
CA SER A 55 11.30 20.87 2.91
C SER A 55 12.82 21.00 2.89
N ASP A 56 13.50 20.15 3.65
CA ASP A 56 14.94 19.93 3.54
C ASP A 56 15.18 18.60 2.82
N THR A 57 15.76 18.68 1.64
CA THR A 57 16.09 17.54 0.77
C THR A 57 17.57 17.18 0.77
N SER A 58 18.36 17.75 1.68
CA SER A 58 19.82 17.55 1.76
C SER A 58 20.23 16.09 1.93
N MET A 59 19.36 15.27 2.55
CA MET A 59 19.57 13.84 2.77
C MET A 59 18.91 12.94 1.73
N CYS A 60 18.24 13.50 0.71
CA CYS A 60 17.63 12.72 -0.36
C CYS A 60 18.71 12.04 -1.22
N GLN A 61 18.60 10.73 -1.37
CA GLN A 61 19.51 9.92 -2.18
C GLN A 61 18.86 9.53 -3.51
N LYS A 62 19.71 9.21 -4.50
CA LYS A 62 19.22 8.75 -5.80
C LYS A 62 18.75 7.31 -5.79
N GLU A 63 19.30 6.48 -4.90
CA GLU A 63 18.96 5.05 -4.78
C GLU A 63 17.85 4.87 -3.74
N HIS A 64 16.72 4.32 -4.17
CA HIS A 64 15.60 3.98 -3.28
C HIS A 64 15.55 2.46 -3.06
N LYS A 65 15.28 2.05 -1.80
CA LYS A 65 15.16 0.63 -1.40
C LYS A 65 13.80 0.39 -0.74
N LYS A 66 12.74 0.62 -1.52
CA LYS A 66 11.36 0.48 -1.05
C LYS A 66 11.07 -0.94 -0.61
N CYS A 67 10.39 -1.10 0.51
CA CYS A 67 10.01 -2.40 1.02
C CYS A 67 8.86 -2.98 0.17
N ILE A 68 9.10 -4.08 -0.52
CA ILE A 68 8.07 -4.73 -1.34
C ILE A 68 6.89 -5.24 -0.51
N PHE A 69 7.10 -5.57 0.77
CA PHE A 69 6.04 -6.01 1.66
C PHE A 69 4.94 -4.96 1.88
N GLU A 70 5.23 -3.68 1.68
CA GLU A 70 4.19 -2.66 1.70
C GLU A 70 3.13 -2.92 0.62
N TYR A 71 3.57 -3.28 -0.60
CA TYR A 71 2.66 -3.54 -1.71
C TYR A 71 1.95 -4.89 -1.60
N ILE A 72 2.64 -5.95 -1.18
CA ILE A 72 2.08 -7.31 -1.20
C ILE A 72 1.32 -7.70 0.06
N TYR A 73 1.61 -7.04 1.21
CA TYR A 73 1.05 -7.49 2.48
C TYR A 73 0.57 -6.36 3.42
N PHE A 74 1.43 -5.36 3.76
CA PHE A 74 1.11 -4.44 4.85
C PHE A 74 0.04 -3.41 4.50
N ALA A 75 0.18 -2.73 3.36
CA ALA A 75 -0.72 -1.65 2.99
C ALA A 75 -2.14 -2.15 2.66
N ARG A 76 -3.13 -1.34 2.96
CA ARG A 76 -4.50 -1.62 2.50
C ARG A 76 -4.55 -1.51 0.97
N PRO A 77 -5.38 -2.35 0.31
CA PRO A 77 -5.46 -2.35 -1.16
C PRO A 77 -5.87 -1.00 -1.76
N ASP A 78 -6.67 -0.22 -1.05
CA ASP A 78 -7.15 1.10 -1.47
C ASP A 78 -6.12 2.23 -1.29
N SER A 79 -4.95 1.93 -0.74
CA SER A 79 -3.86 2.91 -0.59
C SER A 79 -3.07 3.11 -1.87
N HIS A 80 -2.50 4.33 -1.99
CA HIS A 80 -1.45 4.66 -2.94
C HIS A 80 -0.14 4.93 -2.17
N ILE A 81 0.96 4.41 -2.68
CA ILE A 81 2.30 4.60 -2.11
C ILE A 81 3.23 5.07 -3.23
N ASP A 82 3.84 6.24 -3.05
CA ASP A 82 4.73 6.84 -4.06
C ASP A 82 4.08 6.88 -5.46
N GLY A 83 2.80 7.23 -5.53
CA GLY A 83 2.01 7.32 -6.76
C GLY A 83 1.55 5.97 -7.35
N ILE A 84 1.84 4.85 -6.70
CA ILE A 84 1.50 3.50 -7.18
C ILE A 84 0.29 2.97 -6.37
N SER A 85 -0.76 2.54 -7.06
CA SER A 85 -1.90 1.86 -6.44
C SER A 85 -1.50 0.48 -5.92
N VAL A 86 -1.71 0.23 -4.65
CA VAL A 86 -1.48 -1.08 -4.01
C VAL A 86 -2.38 -2.14 -4.62
N TYR A 87 -3.66 -1.81 -4.89
CA TYR A 87 -4.60 -2.71 -5.55
C TYR A 87 -4.09 -3.17 -6.91
N MET A 88 -3.71 -2.22 -7.77
CA MET A 88 -3.22 -2.55 -9.11
C MET A 88 -1.89 -3.31 -9.09
N SER A 89 -1.02 -3.03 -8.13
CA SER A 89 0.22 -3.80 -7.93
C SER A 89 -0.07 -5.27 -7.62
N ARG A 90 -1.05 -5.54 -6.75
CA ARG A 90 -1.46 -6.92 -6.42
C ARG A 90 -2.16 -7.62 -7.58
N ILE A 91 -3.03 -6.94 -8.32
CA ILE A 91 -3.64 -7.48 -9.55
C ILE A 91 -2.54 -7.90 -10.54
N MET A 92 -1.56 -7.01 -10.77
CA MET A 92 -0.46 -7.29 -11.69
C MET A 92 0.41 -8.45 -11.22
N ALA A 93 0.72 -8.52 -9.91
CA ALA A 93 1.45 -9.66 -9.33
C ALA A 93 0.72 -10.99 -9.57
N GLY A 94 -0.60 -11.02 -9.38
CA GLY A 94 -1.42 -12.20 -9.66
C GLY A 94 -1.41 -12.59 -11.13
N ARG A 95 -1.52 -11.64 -12.06
CA ARG A 95 -1.44 -11.87 -13.50
C ARG A 95 -0.07 -12.43 -13.91
N LEU A 96 1.01 -11.85 -13.39
CA LEU A 96 2.36 -12.35 -13.67
C LEU A 96 2.58 -13.76 -13.12
N LEU A 97 2.01 -14.06 -11.94
CA LEU A 97 2.06 -15.39 -11.37
C LEU A 97 1.34 -16.41 -12.25
N ALA A 98 0.16 -16.09 -12.78
CA ALA A 98 -0.58 -16.97 -13.68
C ALA A 98 0.22 -17.28 -14.97
N LYS A 99 0.93 -16.28 -15.51
CA LYS A 99 1.79 -16.47 -16.69
C LYS A 99 3.01 -17.34 -16.41
N SER A 100 3.66 -17.12 -15.27
CA SER A 100 4.90 -17.84 -14.93
C SER A 100 4.65 -19.23 -14.35
N HIS A 101 3.52 -19.44 -13.72
CA HIS A 101 3.14 -20.69 -13.04
C HIS A 101 1.67 -21.02 -13.32
N PRO A 102 1.33 -21.39 -14.57
CA PRO A 102 -0.01 -21.82 -14.91
C PRO A 102 -0.34 -23.15 -14.21
N VAL A 103 -1.56 -23.29 -13.73
CA VAL A 103 -2.06 -24.53 -13.14
C VAL A 103 -3.40 -24.91 -13.79
N ASP A 104 -3.69 -26.20 -13.81
CA ASP A 104 -5.00 -26.74 -14.16
C ASP A 104 -5.82 -26.88 -12.89
N ALA A 105 -6.86 -26.06 -12.74
CA ALA A 105 -7.69 -25.99 -11.55
C ALA A 105 -9.11 -25.47 -11.88
N ASP A 106 -10.08 -25.84 -11.07
CA ASP A 106 -11.49 -25.46 -11.25
C ASP A 106 -11.78 -24.08 -10.66
N LEU A 107 -11.00 -23.64 -9.67
CA LEU A 107 -11.28 -22.43 -8.91
C LEU A 107 -10.01 -21.77 -8.38
N VAL A 108 -9.94 -20.44 -8.49
CA VAL A 108 -8.94 -19.61 -7.81
C VAL A 108 -9.53 -19.03 -6.54
N VAL A 109 -8.82 -19.22 -5.43
CA VAL A 109 -9.24 -18.72 -4.11
C VAL A 109 -8.11 -17.91 -3.48
N GLY A 110 -8.42 -16.73 -2.94
CA GLY A 110 -7.47 -15.93 -2.18
C GLY A 110 -7.49 -16.30 -0.69
N VAL A 111 -6.32 -16.29 -0.07
CA VAL A 111 -6.25 -16.34 1.41
C VAL A 111 -6.46 -14.94 1.96
N PRO A 112 -7.53 -14.72 2.76
CA PRO A 112 -7.85 -13.40 3.28
C PRO A 112 -6.77 -12.84 4.22
N GLU A 113 -6.54 -11.54 4.21
CA GLU A 113 -7.15 -10.54 3.30
C GLU A 113 -6.20 -10.17 2.17
N SER A 114 -4.88 -10.21 2.42
CA SER A 114 -3.82 -9.75 1.49
C SER A 114 -3.76 -10.54 0.18
N GLY A 115 -4.11 -11.82 0.21
CA GLY A 115 -4.08 -12.69 -0.98
C GLY A 115 -5.25 -12.51 -1.94
N ASN A 116 -6.37 -11.93 -1.50
CA ASN A 116 -7.58 -11.86 -2.33
C ASN A 116 -7.37 -11.09 -3.64
N VAL A 117 -6.73 -9.94 -3.59
CA VAL A 117 -6.53 -9.10 -4.78
C VAL A 117 -5.57 -9.75 -5.78
N ALA A 118 -4.52 -10.42 -5.29
CA ALA A 118 -3.61 -11.16 -6.17
C ALA A 118 -4.30 -12.38 -6.81
N ALA A 119 -5.15 -13.08 -6.05
CA ALA A 119 -5.94 -14.19 -6.57
C ALA A 119 -6.93 -13.72 -7.66
N MET A 120 -7.56 -12.56 -7.50
CA MET A 120 -8.37 -11.95 -8.57
C MET A 120 -7.52 -11.69 -9.83
N GLY A 121 -6.31 -11.16 -9.67
CA GLY A 121 -5.37 -10.96 -10.79
C GLY A 121 -5.01 -12.27 -11.50
N TYR A 122 -4.76 -13.33 -10.72
CA TYR A 122 -4.51 -14.67 -11.26
C TYR A 122 -5.70 -15.19 -12.05
N ALA A 123 -6.90 -15.13 -11.50
CA ALA A 123 -8.12 -15.57 -12.17
C ALA A 123 -8.38 -14.82 -13.48
N LEU A 124 -8.19 -13.48 -13.47
CA LEU A 124 -8.35 -12.66 -14.68
C LEU A 124 -7.39 -13.04 -15.82
N GLU A 125 -6.19 -13.48 -15.49
CA GLU A 125 -5.19 -13.85 -16.49
C GLU A 125 -5.32 -15.31 -16.96
N SER A 126 -5.60 -16.23 -16.02
CA SER A 126 -5.72 -17.66 -16.31
C SER A 126 -7.05 -18.06 -16.94
N GLY A 127 -8.09 -17.24 -16.77
CA GLY A 127 -9.47 -17.60 -17.15
C GLY A 127 -10.17 -18.56 -16.17
N ILE A 128 -9.48 -18.99 -15.11
CA ILE A 128 -10.08 -19.84 -14.06
C ILE A 128 -11.00 -18.96 -13.19
N PRO A 129 -12.22 -19.41 -12.86
CA PRO A 129 -13.14 -18.63 -12.05
C PRO A 129 -12.55 -18.26 -10.67
N TYR A 130 -12.82 -17.03 -10.21
CA TYR A 130 -12.52 -16.63 -8.84
C TYR A 130 -13.69 -16.95 -7.91
N GLY A 131 -13.38 -17.48 -6.73
CA GLY A 131 -14.38 -17.73 -5.67
C GLY A 131 -13.84 -17.45 -4.27
N MET A 132 -14.76 -17.35 -3.31
CA MET A 132 -14.44 -17.20 -1.89
C MET A 132 -14.64 -18.54 -1.18
N ALA A 133 -13.54 -19.13 -0.66
CA ALA A 133 -13.61 -20.36 0.15
C ALA A 133 -13.17 -20.10 1.60
N PHE A 134 -12.58 -18.95 1.90
CA PHE A 134 -12.15 -18.57 3.24
C PHE A 134 -12.76 -17.23 3.65
N ILE A 135 -13.20 -17.17 4.91
CA ILE A 135 -13.68 -15.94 5.54
C ILE A 135 -12.86 -15.72 6.80
N LYS A 136 -12.26 -14.53 6.93
CA LYS A 136 -11.56 -14.15 8.15
C LYS A 136 -12.58 -13.96 9.28
N ASN A 137 -12.32 -14.58 10.43
CA ASN A 137 -13.08 -14.30 11.65
C ASN A 137 -12.58 -12.98 12.26
N SER A 138 -13.38 -11.91 12.14
CA SER A 138 -13.02 -10.58 12.65
C SER A 138 -13.04 -10.47 14.16
N TYR A 139 -13.64 -11.44 14.87
CA TYR A 139 -13.73 -11.45 16.33
C TYR A 139 -12.55 -12.13 17.00
N VAL A 140 -11.72 -12.84 16.26
CA VAL A 140 -10.52 -13.51 16.77
C VAL A 140 -9.29 -12.75 16.34
N GLY A 141 -8.44 -12.37 17.29
CA GLY A 141 -7.16 -11.72 17.02
C GLY A 141 -6.15 -12.66 16.34
N ARG A 142 -4.99 -12.12 15.97
CA ARG A 142 -3.90 -12.91 15.38
C ARG A 142 -3.37 -13.93 16.40
N THR A 143 -3.22 -15.20 15.99
CA THR A 143 -2.82 -16.29 16.88
C THR A 143 -1.31 -16.45 17.03
N PHE A 144 -0.52 -16.02 16.04
CA PHE A 144 0.94 -16.20 16.02
C PHE A 144 1.74 -14.93 16.33
N ILE A 145 1.08 -13.77 16.38
CA ILE A 145 1.73 -12.48 16.67
C ILE A 145 1.03 -11.90 17.90
N ARG A 146 1.67 -12.00 19.05
CA ARG A 146 1.24 -11.36 20.30
C ARG A 146 2.15 -10.17 20.61
#